data_0753eac975676f26c80f0428b58c0f72
#
_entry.id   0753eac975676f26c80f0428b58c0f72
#
_cell.length_a   1.000
_cell.length_b   1.000
_cell.length_c   1.000
_cell.angle_alpha   90.00
_cell.angle_beta   90.00
_cell.angle_gamma   90.00
#
_symmetry.space_group_name_H-M   'P 1'
#
loop_
_entity.id
_entity.type
_entity.pdbx_description
1 polymer ?
#
loop_
_entity_poly.entity_id
_entity_poly.type
_entity_poly.pdbx_seq_one_letter_code
_entity_poly.pdbx_strand_id
1 'polypeptide(L)'
;MIDHVNAVVLPVHDVEKCTAFYRDKLGFKLNNKDAESAFFSIDGKKGGLVLGLVSINEVAKLISEKQVRPREEAIHRAYYAVFVDDVDREYEELKAKAVHFVKPPTTQPWGQRIAYFEDPEGNLWEISHFPKK
;
A
#
# COMPACT_ATOMS: atom_id res chain seq x y z
N MET A 1 -20.02 -1.63 -19.27
CA MET A 1 -18.79 -2.45 -19.24
C MET A 1 -17.84 -1.93 -18.18
N ILE A 2 -17.01 -2.80 -17.66
CA ILE A 2 -15.97 -2.40 -16.69
C ILE A 2 -14.85 -1.70 -17.46
N ASP A 3 -14.49 -0.50 -17.09
CA ASP A 3 -13.46 0.27 -17.78
C ASP A 3 -12.30 0.74 -16.90
N HIS A 4 -12.47 0.75 -15.58
CA HIS A 4 -11.37 1.13 -14.68
C HIS A 4 -11.61 0.64 -13.25
N VAL A 5 -10.53 0.58 -12.47
CA VAL A 5 -10.58 0.33 -11.04
C VAL A 5 -10.62 1.69 -10.33
N ASN A 6 -11.61 1.92 -9.48
CA ASN A 6 -11.74 3.19 -8.75
C ASN A 6 -11.21 3.13 -7.32
N ALA A 7 -11.10 1.94 -6.76
CA ALA A 7 -10.61 1.79 -5.39
C ALA A 7 -9.92 0.43 -5.20
N VAL A 8 -8.91 0.43 -4.35
CA VAL A 8 -8.34 -0.78 -3.76
C VAL A 8 -8.62 -0.69 -2.27
N VAL A 9 -9.24 -1.71 -1.70
CA VAL A 9 -9.57 -1.74 -0.27
C VAL A 9 -8.77 -2.84 0.40
N LEU A 10 -8.06 -2.49 1.47
CA LEU A 10 -7.31 -3.40 2.30
C LEU A 10 -8.07 -3.64 3.60
N PRO A 11 -8.54 -4.88 3.83
CA PRO A 11 -9.06 -5.23 5.15
C PRO A 11 -7.92 -5.20 6.16
N VAL A 12 -8.08 -4.48 7.26
CA VAL A 12 -7.02 -4.31 8.25
C VAL A 12 -7.55 -4.55 9.67
N HIS A 13 -6.67 -4.97 10.57
CA HIS A 13 -6.99 -5.13 11.98
C HIS A 13 -6.96 -3.80 12.71
N ASP A 14 -5.93 -3.00 12.47
CA ASP A 14 -5.68 -1.76 13.18
C ASP A 14 -5.78 -0.59 12.21
N VAL A 15 -6.97 -0.03 12.09
CA VAL A 15 -7.24 1.10 11.18
C VAL A 15 -6.39 2.32 11.56
N GLU A 16 -6.25 2.60 12.85
CA GLU A 16 -5.49 3.77 13.32
C GLU A 16 -4.00 3.67 12.96
N LYS A 17 -3.41 2.53 13.22
CA LYS A 17 -1.99 2.28 12.94
C LYS A 17 -1.70 2.32 11.43
N CYS A 18 -2.58 1.71 10.64
CA CYS A 18 -2.44 1.71 9.19
C CYS A 18 -2.67 3.12 8.61
N THR A 19 -3.64 3.84 9.13
CA THR A 19 -3.89 5.24 8.71
C THR A 19 -2.64 6.09 8.94
N ALA A 20 -2.06 5.99 10.13
CA ALA A 20 -0.84 6.74 10.45
C ALA A 20 0.31 6.37 9.49
N PHE A 21 0.45 5.10 9.15
CA PHE A 21 1.47 4.65 8.22
C PHE A 21 1.31 5.31 6.84
N TYR A 22 0.12 5.22 6.25
CA TYR A 22 -0.12 5.74 4.90
C TYR A 22 -0.09 7.26 4.84
N ARG A 23 -0.62 7.92 5.87
CA ARG A 23 -0.62 9.38 5.95
C ARG A 23 0.75 9.95 6.27
N ASP A 24 1.40 9.43 7.32
CA ASP A 24 2.59 10.07 7.90
C ASP A 24 3.90 9.54 7.29
N LYS A 25 3.97 8.26 6.95
CA LYS A 25 5.19 7.66 6.39
C LYS A 25 5.22 7.72 4.87
N LEU A 26 4.11 7.41 4.21
CA LEU A 26 4.03 7.46 2.74
C LEU A 26 3.55 8.81 2.19
N GLY A 27 2.92 9.62 3.02
CA GLY A 27 2.47 10.95 2.60
C GLY A 27 1.21 10.95 1.73
N PHE A 28 0.39 9.91 1.78
CA PHE A 28 -0.86 9.88 1.03
C PHE A 28 -1.87 10.84 1.65
N LYS A 29 -2.65 11.47 0.78
CA LYS A 29 -3.66 12.41 1.21
C LYS A 29 -4.89 11.69 1.77
N LEU A 30 -5.15 11.88 3.06
CA LEU A 30 -6.35 11.36 3.71
C LEU A 30 -7.56 12.18 3.28
N ASN A 31 -8.57 11.51 2.72
CA ASN A 31 -9.82 12.16 2.29
C ASN A 31 -10.85 12.18 3.41
N ASN A 32 -11.06 11.02 4.05
CA ASN A 32 -11.99 10.90 5.17
C ASN A 32 -11.62 9.71 6.03
N LYS A 33 -12.07 9.74 7.27
CA LYS A 33 -11.79 8.71 8.26
C LYS A 33 -12.90 8.64 9.29
N ASP A 34 -13.24 7.41 9.70
CA ASP A 34 -14.04 7.16 10.90
C ASP A 34 -13.38 6.06 11.74
N ALA A 35 -14.07 5.50 12.72
CA ALA A 35 -13.50 4.49 13.61
C ALA A 35 -13.14 3.17 12.87
N GLU A 36 -13.84 2.87 11.78
CA GLU A 36 -13.75 1.60 11.09
C GLU A 36 -13.10 1.69 9.70
N SER A 37 -12.77 2.91 9.25
CA SER A 37 -12.24 3.08 7.89
C SER A 37 -11.44 4.35 7.70
N ALA A 38 -10.59 4.35 6.67
CA ALA A 38 -9.88 5.53 6.20
C ALA A 38 -9.73 5.42 4.68
N PHE A 39 -9.89 6.53 3.98
CA PHE A 39 -9.79 6.56 2.52
C PHE A 39 -8.82 7.64 2.07
N PHE A 40 -7.93 7.27 1.15
CA PHE A 40 -6.85 8.14 0.67
C PHE A 40 -6.92 8.31 -0.84
N SER A 41 -6.58 9.51 -1.31
CA SER A 41 -6.25 9.72 -2.72
C SER A 41 -4.83 9.27 -2.97
N ILE A 42 -4.60 8.42 -3.96
CA ILE A 42 -3.28 7.87 -4.24
C ILE A 42 -2.74 8.20 -5.63
N ASP A 43 -3.55 8.79 -6.48
CA ASP A 43 -3.12 9.24 -7.81
C ASP A 43 -3.13 10.77 -7.98
N GLY A 44 -3.47 11.49 -6.92
CA GLY A 44 -3.52 12.95 -6.93
C GLY A 44 -4.64 13.57 -7.74
N LYS A 45 -5.59 12.77 -8.22
CA LYS A 45 -6.69 13.25 -9.07
C LYS A 45 -8.01 13.22 -8.32
N LYS A 46 -8.81 14.26 -8.50
CA LYS A 46 -10.18 14.29 -7.98
C LYS A 46 -11.01 13.20 -8.69
N GLY A 47 -11.63 12.31 -7.91
CA GLY A 47 -12.36 11.18 -8.47
C GLY A 47 -11.50 10.07 -9.03
N GLY A 48 -10.18 10.12 -8.78
CA GLY A 48 -9.24 9.08 -9.21
C GLY A 48 -9.19 7.90 -8.25
N LEU A 49 -8.12 7.12 -8.38
CA LEU A 49 -7.95 5.88 -7.60
C LEU A 49 -7.84 6.16 -6.11
N VAL A 50 -8.60 5.42 -5.32
CA VAL A 50 -8.66 5.53 -3.86
C VAL A 50 -8.09 4.27 -3.23
N LEU A 51 -7.28 4.45 -2.19
CA LEU A 51 -6.89 3.37 -1.29
C LEU A 51 -7.79 3.45 -0.06
N GLY A 52 -8.52 2.38 0.21
CA GLY A 52 -9.35 2.27 1.40
C GLY A 52 -8.73 1.32 2.41
N LEU A 53 -8.74 1.72 3.67
CA LEU A 53 -8.43 0.84 4.80
C LEU A 53 -9.75 0.64 5.55
N VAL A 54 -10.21 -0.59 5.66
CA VAL A 54 -11.48 -0.88 6.33
C VAL A 54 -11.26 -2.00 7.34
N SER A 55 -11.82 -1.85 8.53
CA SER A 55 -11.76 -2.89 9.55
C SER A 55 -12.15 -4.25 8.95
N ILE A 56 -11.34 -5.26 9.21
CA ILE A 56 -11.56 -6.60 8.66
C ILE A 56 -12.93 -7.16 9.06
N ASN A 57 -13.43 -6.81 10.24
CA ASN A 57 -14.76 -7.24 10.68
C ASN A 57 -15.87 -6.62 9.81
N GLU A 58 -15.73 -5.36 9.45
CA GLU A 58 -16.69 -4.68 8.58
C GLU A 58 -16.65 -5.24 7.15
N VAL A 59 -15.46 -5.52 6.63
CA VAL A 59 -15.33 -6.12 5.29
C VAL A 59 -15.92 -7.53 5.28
N ALA A 60 -15.69 -8.31 6.34
CA ALA A 60 -16.24 -9.66 6.46
C ALA A 60 -17.78 -9.66 6.47
N LYS A 61 -18.37 -8.70 7.18
CA LYS A 61 -19.84 -8.53 7.18
C LYS A 61 -20.36 -8.13 5.81
N LEU A 62 -19.63 -7.26 5.11
CA LEU A 62 -20.05 -6.76 3.81
C LEU A 62 -19.94 -7.81 2.72
N ILE A 63 -18.91 -8.65 2.75
CA ILE A 63 -18.64 -9.62 1.70
C ILE A 63 -18.95 -11.04 2.14
N SER A 64 -18.15 -11.60 3.05
CA SER A 64 -18.28 -12.98 3.53
C SER A 64 -17.23 -13.25 4.61
N GLU A 65 -17.66 -13.75 5.74
CA GLU A 65 -16.74 -14.16 6.81
C GLU A 65 -15.85 -15.33 6.40
N LYS A 66 -16.28 -16.12 5.42
CA LYS A 66 -15.49 -17.22 4.89
C LYS A 66 -14.35 -16.74 4.00
N GLN A 67 -14.59 -15.67 3.23
CA GLN A 67 -13.63 -15.13 2.27
C GLN A 67 -12.68 -14.10 2.88
N VAL A 68 -13.14 -13.39 3.90
CA VAL A 68 -12.39 -12.30 4.54
C VAL A 68 -12.07 -12.69 5.98
N ARG A 69 -10.83 -12.99 6.25
CA ARG A 69 -10.33 -13.36 7.59
C ARG A 69 -8.88 -12.91 7.79
N PRO A 70 -8.46 -12.87 9.07
CA PRO A 70 -7.06 -12.60 9.37
C PRO A 70 -6.14 -13.58 8.63
N ARG A 71 -5.04 -13.06 8.12
CA ARG A 71 -4.05 -13.89 7.45
C ARG A 71 -3.10 -14.49 8.49
N GLU A 72 -2.98 -15.82 8.48
CA GLU A 72 -2.10 -16.54 9.41
C GLU A 72 -0.68 -16.68 8.85
N GLU A 73 -0.53 -16.64 7.52
CA GLU A 73 0.76 -16.76 6.85
C GLU A 73 0.94 -15.66 5.81
N ALA A 74 2.20 -15.32 5.54
CA ALA A 74 2.54 -14.28 4.58
C ALA A 74 2.40 -14.78 3.13
N ILE A 75 1.17 -14.94 2.67
CA ILE A 75 0.87 -15.31 1.29
C ILE A 75 0.31 -14.07 0.58
N HIS A 76 1.04 -13.59 -0.43
CA HIS A 76 0.64 -12.42 -1.19
C HIS A 76 0.05 -12.85 -2.53
N ARG A 77 -1.21 -12.47 -2.78
CA ARG A 77 -1.86 -12.64 -4.08
C ARG A 77 -1.70 -11.41 -4.95
N ALA A 78 -1.36 -10.29 -4.33
CA ALA A 78 -1.15 -9.03 -5.04
C ALA A 78 -0.08 -8.22 -4.31
N TYR A 79 0.56 -7.33 -5.01
CA TYR A 79 1.37 -6.27 -4.42
C TYR A 79 1.09 -4.98 -5.19
N TYR A 80 1.41 -3.86 -4.57
CA TYR A 80 1.14 -2.53 -5.13
C TYR A 80 2.45 -1.95 -5.60
N ALA A 81 2.47 -1.37 -6.79
CA ALA A 81 3.67 -0.86 -7.39
C ALA A 81 3.54 0.63 -7.69
N VAL A 82 4.55 1.39 -7.33
CA VAL A 82 4.64 2.81 -7.63
C VAL A 82 5.99 3.13 -8.27
N PHE A 83 5.98 4.02 -9.25
CA PHE A 83 7.21 4.58 -9.77
C PHE A 83 7.66 5.74 -8.88
N VAL A 84 8.95 5.80 -8.62
CA VAL A 84 9.59 6.90 -7.92
C VAL A 84 10.76 7.41 -8.77
N ASP A 85 11.24 8.61 -8.47
CA ASP A 85 12.35 9.19 -9.24
C ASP A 85 13.67 8.48 -8.94
N ASP A 86 13.88 8.09 -7.68
CA ASP A 86 15.13 7.49 -7.21
C ASP A 86 14.82 6.50 -6.09
N VAL A 87 14.91 5.20 -6.41
CA VAL A 87 14.61 4.13 -5.46
C VAL A 87 15.54 4.16 -4.25
N ASP A 88 16.83 4.41 -4.46
CA ASP A 88 17.79 4.41 -3.35
C ASP A 88 17.49 5.53 -2.36
N ARG A 89 17.13 6.71 -2.85
CA ARG A 89 16.75 7.84 -2.00
C ARG A 89 15.46 7.55 -1.22
N GLU A 90 14.43 7.05 -1.91
CA GLU A 90 13.17 6.65 -1.25
C GLU A 90 13.40 5.58 -0.20
N TYR A 91 14.23 4.60 -0.51
CA TYR A 91 14.60 3.54 0.42
C TYR A 91 15.19 4.13 1.71
N GLU A 92 16.17 5.02 1.60
CA GLU A 92 16.79 5.62 2.78
C GLU A 92 15.81 6.50 3.58
N GLU A 93 14.98 7.28 2.90
CA GLU A 93 13.97 8.12 3.54
C GLU A 93 12.92 7.29 4.27
N LEU A 94 12.42 6.21 3.66
CA LEU A 94 11.41 5.34 4.27
C LEU A 94 12.02 4.53 5.42
N LYS A 95 13.25 4.05 5.29
CA LYS A 95 13.95 3.39 6.38
C LYS A 95 14.10 4.31 7.59
N ALA A 96 14.43 5.58 7.37
CA ALA A 96 14.55 6.57 8.44
C ALA A 96 13.21 6.77 9.16
N LYS A 97 12.09 6.48 8.51
CA LYS A 97 10.74 6.52 9.09
C LYS A 97 10.30 5.16 9.65
N ALA A 98 11.24 4.22 9.80
CA ALA A 98 11.00 2.89 10.32
C ALA A 98 10.06 2.02 9.46
N VAL A 99 10.04 2.25 8.15
CA VAL A 99 9.35 1.36 7.21
C VAL A 99 10.20 0.09 7.04
N HIS A 100 9.54 -1.06 7.14
CA HIS A 100 10.22 -2.36 7.02
C HIS A 100 10.35 -2.76 5.56
N PHE A 101 11.58 -2.88 5.07
CA PHE A 101 11.85 -3.36 3.72
C PHE A 101 12.06 -4.86 3.71
N VAL A 102 11.31 -5.52 2.83
CA VAL A 102 11.41 -6.96 2.61
C VAL A 102 12.60 -7.27 1.73
N LYS A 103 12.88 -6.38 0.76
CA LYS A 103 14.01 -6.51 -0.15
C LYS A 103 14.62 -5.13 -0.45
N PRO A 104 15.94 -4.97 -0.28
CA PRO A 104 16.60 -3.68 -0.55
C PRO A 104 16.67 -3.40 -2.05
N PRO A 105 17.04 -2.16 -2.45
CA PRO A 105 17.18 -1.81 -3.85
C PRO A 105 18.11 -2.78 -4.60
N THR A 106 17.60 -3.30 -5.71
CA THR A 106 18.32 -4.25 -6.56
C THR A 106 18.02 -3.92 -8.02
N THR A 107 19.06 -3.89 -8.85
CA THR A 107 18.88 -3.71 -10.29
C THR A 107 18.59 -5.07 -10.93
N GLN A 108 17.48 -5.14 -11.65
CA GLN A 108 17.04 -6.36 -12.32
C GLN A 108 17.77 -6.55 -13.65
N PRO A 109 17.78 -7.78 -14.20
CA PRO A 109 18.42 -8.02 -15.50
C PRO A 109 17.94 -7.14 -16.65
N TRP A 110 16.68 -6.67 -16.59
CA TRP A 110 16.10 -5.76 -17.60
C TRP A 110 16.35 -4.28 -17.31
N GLY A 111 17.15 -3.96 -16.25
CA GLY A 111 17.59 -2.61 -15.96
C GLY A 111 16.76 -1.83 -14.95
N GLN A 112 15.62 -2.33 -14.57
CA GLN A 112 14.76 -1.67 -13.57
C GLN A 112 15.34 -1.81 -12.16
N ARG A 113 15.40 -0.70 -11.42
CA ARG A 113 15.82 -0.72 -10.02
C ARG A 113 14.59 -0.82 -9.13
N ILE A 114 14.55 -1.82 -8.25
CA ILE A 114 13.35 -2.17 -7.49
C ILE A 114 13.69 -2.41 -6.02
N ALA A 115 12.79 -1.99 -5.13
CA ALA A 115 12.81 -2.36 -3.72
C ALA A 115 11.38 -2.68 -3.27
N TYR A 116 11.26 -3.50 -2.23
CA TYR A 116 9.96 -3.91 -1.68
C TYR A 116 9.89 -3.62 -0.20
N PHE A 117 8.78 -3.04 0.23
CA PHE A 117 8.51 -2.83 1.65
C PHE A 117 7.10 -3.34 1.99
N GLU A 118 6.81 -3.46 3.28
CA GLU A 118 5.49 -3.87 3.73
C GLU A 118 4.88 -2.80 4.64
N ASP A 119 3.54 -2.76 4.66
CA ASP A 119 2.80 -1.93 5.59
C ASP A 119 2.70 -2.64 6.96
N PRO A 120 2.09 -2.03 7.99
CA PRO A 120 1.98 -2.65 9.31
C PRO A 120 1.19 -3.96 9.35
N GLU A 121 0.36 -4.23 8.33
CA GLU A 121 -0.43 -5.47 8.21
C GLU A 121 0.23 -6.49 7.28
N GLY A 122 1.44 -6.20 6.79
CA GLY A 122 2.18 -7.08 5.91
C GLY A 122 1.78 -6.99 4.44
N ASN A 123 1.03 -5.97 4.03
CA ASN A 123 0.75 -5.76 2.61
C ASN A 123 2.01 -5.29 1.89
N LEU A 124 2.26 -5.86 0.72
CA LEU A 124 3.52 -5.70 0.00
C LEU A 124 3.44 -4.56 -1.01
N TRP A 125 4.46 -3.70 -0.99
CA TRP A 125 4.59 -2.57 -1.90
C TRP A 125 5.92 -2.61 -2.63
N GLU A 126 5.90 -2.26 -3.91
CA GLU A 126 7.08 -2.10 -4.76
C GLU A 126 7.31 -0.63 -5.07
N ILE A 127 8.54 -0.17 -4.91
CA ILE A 127 8.98 1.10 -5.49
C ILE A 127 10.01 0.81 -6.57
N SER A 128 9.94 1.52 -7.68
CA SER A 128 10.85 1.26 -8.79
C SER A 128 11.12 2.49 -9.64
N HIS A 129 12.24 2.44 -10.35
CA HIS A 129 12.54 3.38 -11.42
C HIS A 129 13.40 2.70 -12.48
N PHE A 130 13.39 3.26 -13.68
CA PHE A 130 14.34 2.87 -14.72
C PHE A 130 15.44 3.91 -14.73
N PRO A 131 16.71 3.52 -14.47
CA PRO A 131 17.82 4.46 -14.52
C PRO A 131 17.91 5.16 -15.88
N LYS A 132 18.22 6.45 -15.85
CA LYS A 132 18.47 7.20 -17.09
C LYS A 132 19.75 6.68 -17.76
N LYS A 133 19.69 6.53 -19.07
CA LYS A 133 20.85 6.14 -19.86
C LYS A 133 21.82 7.30 -19.98
#